data_91511fff69cfaccf720bc956923061c7
#
_entry.id   91511fff69cfaccf720bc956923061c7
#
_cell.length_a   1.000
_cell.length_b   1.000
_cell.length_c   1.000
_cell.angle_alpha   90.00
_cell.angle_beta   90.00
_cell.angle_gamma   90.00
#
_symmetry.space_group_name_H-M   'P 1'
#
loop_
_entity.id
_entity.type
_entity.pdbx_description
1 polymer ?
#
loop_
_entity_poly.entity_id
_entity_poly.type
_entity_poly.pdbx_seq_one_letter_code
_entity_poly.pdbx_strand_id
1 'polypeptide(L)'
;MHEAVEEFLPTWVDADGSVQNAWADLENNLEHFDTDRLLDHGSNFLPSYGADDWSESGHHDFEYELDRVISALSVKLHANFVRWLGTLSIPTQAHSPIRCIDPRARFLNFNYTPTIQTLYGGANVLHIHGSLADTGSQIVLGHGWTPGAKDRWEDRIDEDTDTRVAGGYRLIDEYFSKTFKPTAEIIQRNRQFFAGLGDVSEVYIFGHGLAEVDAPYFAKMLEYLPEGVDWTISYYGGDREREKIEASAIEIGIPTELVHFAFLRDL
;
A
#
# COMPACT_ATOMS: atom_id res chain seq x y z
N MET A 1 -8.90 -4.18 15.86
CA MET A 1 -8.03 -3.91 14.69
C MET A 1 -7.03 -5.04 14.46
N HIS A 2 -6.11 -5.33 15.38
CA HIS A 2 -5.14 -6.43 15.22
C HIS A 2 -5.83 -7.78 14.92
N GLU A 3 -6.81 -8.13 15.71
CA GLU A 3 -7.66 -9.31 15.54
C GLU A 3 -8.34 -9.34 14.16
N ALA A 4 -8.90 -8.21 13.68
CA ALA A 4 -9.52 -8.13 12.37
C ALA A 4 -8.50 -8.27 11.22
N VAL A 5 -7.27 -7.77 11.38
CA VAL A 5 -6.18 -7.98 10.40
C VAL A 5 -5.83 -9.46 10.31
N GLU A 6 -5.64 -10.13 11.44
CA GLU A 6 -5.28 -11.56 11.47
C GLU A 6 -6.41 -12.47 10.99
N GLU A 7 -7.65 -12.05 11.16
CA GLU A 7 -8.81 -12.85 10.81
C GLU A 7 -9.23 -12.70 9.34
N PHE A 8 -9.21 -11.49 8.79
CA PHE A 8 -9.82 -11.18 7.50
C PHE A 8 -8.82 -10.78 6.40
N LEU A 9 -7.54 -10.57 6.72
CA LEU A 9 -6.52 -10.40 5.71
C LEU A 9 -5.72 -11.69 5.52
N PRO A 10 -5.27 -11.98 4.28
CA PRO A 10 -4.60 -13.23 4.00
C PRO A 10 -3.25 -13.35 4.71
N THR A 11 -2.91 -14.57 5.06
CA THR A 11 -1.56 -14.97 5.46
C THR A 11 -0.96 -15.81 4.35
N TRP A 12 0.24 -15.48 3.93
CA TRP A 12 0.94 -16.21 2.89
C TRP A 12 1.93 -17.19 3.51
N VAL A 13 2.06 -18.35 2.87
CA VAL A 13 3.09 -19.32 3.20
C VAL A 13 4.15 -19.26 2.11
N ASP A 14 5.36 -18.85 2.50
CA ASP A 14 6.49 -18.83 1.58
C ASP A 14 6.88 -20.25 1.13
N ALA A 15 7.65 -20.34 0.05
CA ALA A 15 8.10 -21.62 -0.51
C ALA A 15 8.96 -22.45 0.47
N ASP A 16 9.51 -21.83 1.51
CA ASP A 16 10.25 -22.49 2.61
C ASP A 16 9.35 -22.93 3.78
N GLY A 17 8.02 -22.70 3.68
CA GLY A 17 7.06 -23.04 4.73
C GLY A 17 6.93 -22.00 5.84
N SER A 18 7.62 -20.86 5.76
CA SER A 18 7.43 -19.75 6.69
C SER A 18 6.11 -19.05 6.45
N VAL A 19 5.36 -18.77 7.53
CA VAL A 19 4.10 -18.02 7.46
C VAL A 19 4.42 -16.54 7.54
N GLN A 20 4.18 -15.82 6.43
CA GLN A 20 4.16 -14.37 6.43
C GLN A 20 2.85 -13.90 7.06
N ASN A 21 2.93 -13.07 8.08
CA ASN A 21 1.71 -12.49 8.65
C ASN A 21 1.17 -11.36 7.77
N ALA A 22 -0.10 -11.02 7.93
CA ALA A 22 -0.78 -10.01 7.13
C ALA A 22 -0.13 -8.60 7.19
N TRP A 23 0.75 -8.35 8.13
CA TRP A 23 1.46 -7.07 8.29
C TRP A 23 2.71 -6.95 7.40
N ALA A 24 3.24 -8.09 6.91
CA ALA A 24 4.49 -8.10 6.15
C ALA A 24 4.35 -7.40 4.78
N ASP A 25 3.16 -7.50 4.18
CA ASP A 25 2.80 -6.83 2.93
C ASP A 25 1.39 -6.25 3.04
N LEU A 26 1.24 -5.31 3.97
CA LEU A 26 -0.08 -4.81 4.37
C LEU A 26 -0.86 -4.20 3.20
N GLU A 27 -0.21 -3.40 2.34
CA GLU A 27 -0.90 -2.72 1.24
C GLU A 27 -1.47 -3.71 0.21
N ASN A 28 -0.69 -4.74 -0.14
CA ASN A 28 -1.16 -5.81 -1.01
C ASN A 28 -2.27 -6.63 -0.32
N ASN A 29 -2.12 -6.93 0.96
CA ASN A 29 -3.11 -7.71 1.70
C ASN A 29 -4.46 -6.98 1.84
N LEU A 30 -4.48 -5.64 1.85
CA LEU A 30 -5.73 -4.88 1.82
C LEU A 30 -6.55 -5.12 0.55
N GLU A 31 -5.91 -5.41 -0.59
CA GLU A 31 -6.59 -5.78 -1.83
C GLU A 31 -7.27 -7.15 -1.74
N HIS A 32 -6.68 -8.06 -0.96
CA HIS A 32 -7.10 -9.45 -0.82
C HIS A 32 -7.95 -9.69 0.43
N PHE A 33 -8.68 -8.68 0.87
CA PHE A 33 -9.63 -8.80 1.98
C PHE A 33 -10.61 -9.95 1.75
N ASP A 34 -10.69 -10.88 2.72
CA ASP A 34 -11.55 -12.06 2.65
C ASP A 34 -13.02 -11.69 2.92
N THR A 35 -13.66 -11.25 1.85
CA THR A 35 -15.05 -10.80 1.87
C THR A 35 -16.04 -11.94 2.09
N ASP A 36 -15.74 -13.16 1.63
CA ASP A 36 -16.58 -14.32 1.82
C ASP A 36 -16.59 -14.73 3.30
N ARG A 37 -15.42 -14.72 3.93
CA ARG A 37 -15.30 -14.95 5.37
C ARG A 37 -15.99 -13.88 6.19
N LEU A 38 -15.94 -12.61 5.77
CA LEU A 38 -16.67 -11.53 6.42
C LEU A 38 -18.18 -11.77 6.38
N LEU A 39 -18.72 -12.17 5.23
CA LEU A 39 -20.14 -12.46 5.07
C LEU A 39 -20.57 -13.69 5.87
N ASP A 40 -19.76 -14.74 5.90
CA ASP A 40 -20.00 -15.92 6.73
C ASP A 40 -20.03 -15.55 8.22
N HIS A 41 -19.05 -14.77 8.68
CA HIS A 41 -19.02 -14.21 10.04
C HIS A 41 -20.30 -13.41 10.33
N GLY A 42 -20.67 -12.49 9.43
CA GLY A 42 -21.87 -11.65 9.55
C GLY A 42 -23.16 -12.47 9.58
N SER A 43 -23.22 -13.61 8.89
CA SER A 43 -24.43 -14.46 8.83
C SER A 43 -24.94 -14.90 10.20
N ASN A 44 -24.04 -14.99 11.20
CA ASN A 44 -24.40 -15.29 12.59
C ASN A 44 -25.24 -14.18 13.25
N PHE A 45 -25.24 -12.98 12.66
CA PHE A 45 -26.00 -11.81 13.12
C PHE A 45 -27.21 -11.51 12.23
N LEU A 46 -27.64 -12.49 11.42
CA LEU A 46 -28.75 -12.38 10.49
C LEU A 46 -29.93 -13.31 10.93
N PRO A 47 -30.67 -12.96 12.00
CA PRO A 47 -31.76 -13.80 12.47
C PRO A 47 -32.85 -13.89 11.41
N SER A 48 -33.52 -15.08 11.34
CA SER A 48 -34.69 -15.26 10.48
C SER A 48 -35.81 -14.33 10.91
N TYR A 49 -36.54 -13.73 9.96
CA TYR A 49 -37.76 -12.94 10.26
C TYR A 49 -38.83 -13.69 11.01
N GLY A 50 -38.83 -15.03 10.96
CA GLY A 50 -39.77 -15.90 11.67
C GLY A 50 -39.22 -16.49 12.98
N ALA A 51 -38.03 -16.07 13.43
CA ALA A 51 -37.46 -16.58 14.67
C ALA A 51 -38.17 -15.97 15.90
N ASP A 52 -38.30 -16.76 16.96
CA ASP A 52 -38.97 -16.34 18.20
C ASP A 52 -38.24 -15.18 18.90
N ASP A 53 -36.92 -15.04 18.67
CA ASP A 53 -36.04 -14.02 19.18
C ASP A 53 -35.87 -12.83 18.23
N TRP A 54 -36.60 -12.81 17.10
CA TRP A 54 -36.50 -11.67 16.17
C TRP A 54 -36.96 -10.37 16.85
N SER A 55 -36.17 -9.35 16.68
CA SER A 55 -36.47 -8.00 17.18
C SER A 55 -36.08 -6.92 16.15
N GLU A 56 -36.80 -5.80 16.18
CA GLU A 56 -36.49 -4.66 15.29
C GLU A 56 -35.08 -4.12 15.54
N SER A 57 -34.57 -4.20 16.78
CA SER A 57 -33.18 -3.84 17.11
C SER A 57 -32.16 -4.78 16.46
N GLY A 58 -32.41 -6.09 16.42
CA GLY A 58 -31.55 -7.09 15.79
C GLY A 58 -31.54 -7.03 14.25
N HIS A 59 -32.46 -6.25 13.65
CA HIS A 59 -32.50 -6.07 12.19
C HIS A 59 -31.23 -5.44 11.63
N HIS A 60 -30.51 -4.62 12.41
CA HIS A 60 -29.30 -3.94 11.99
C HIS A 60 -27.99 -4.63 12.45
N ASP A 61 -28.07 -5.71 13.21
CA ASP A 61 -26.90 -6.34 13.82
C ASP A 61 -25.91 -6.87 12.76
N PHE A 62 -26.41 -7.37 11.65
CA PHE A 62 -25.58 -7.80 10.51
C PHE A 62 -24.75 -6.64 9.93
N GLU A 63 -25.39 -5.55 9.55
CA GLU A 63 -24.71 -4.38 8.98
C GLU A 63 -23.76 -3.77 10.00
N TYR A 64 -24.16 -3.68 11.27
CA TYR A 64 -23.32 -3.16 12.35
C TYR A 64 -22.04 -4.00 12.52
N GLU A 65 -22.14 -5.31 12.49
CA GLU A 65 -20.99 -6.20 12.66
C GLU A 65 -20.04 -6.12 11.46
N LEU A 66 -20.57 -6.05 10.23
CA LEU A 66 -19.76 -5.84 9.04
C LEU A 66 -19.04 -4.47 9.08
N ASP A 67 -19.77 -3.39 9.42
CA ASP A 67 -19.18 -2.06 9.54
C ASP A 67 -18.09 -2.02 10.62
N ARG A 68 -18.27 -2.73 11.73
CA ARG A 68 -17.27 -2.84 12.80
C ARG A 68 -15.94 -3.39 12.28
N VAL A 69 -15.98 -4.45 11.46
CA VAL A 69 -14.80 -5.07 10.85
C VAL A 69 -14.21 -4.15 9.78
N ILE A 70 -15.04 -3.68 8.87
CA ILE A 70 -14.64 -2.79 7.75
C ILE A 70 -14.00 -1.49 8.29
N SER A 71 -14.62 -0.87 9.28
CA SER A 71 -14.05 0.31 9.95
C SER A 71 -12.72 0.01 10.63
N ALA A 72 -12.55 -1.21 11.18
CA ALA A 72 -11.29 -1.63 11.80
C ALA A 72 -10.16 -1.76 10.79
N LEU A 73 -10.45 -2.27 9.57
CA LEU A 73 -9.48 -2.52 8.51
C LEU A 73 -9.28 -1.32 7.56
N SER A 74 -10.07 -0.28 7.66
CA SER A 74 -9.98 0.93 6.85
C SER A 74 -9.64 2.15 7.71
N VAL A 75 -10.63 2.90 8.13
CA VAL A 75 -10.45 4.20 8.83
C VAL A 75 -9.63 4.07 10.11
N LYS A 76 -9.91 3.06 10.95
CA LYS A 76 -9.18 2.87 12.21
C LYS A 76 -7.75 2.37 11.97
N LEU A 77 -7.55 1.51 10.98
CA LEU A 77 -6.23 1.05 10.56
C LEU A 77 -5.38 2.24 10.12
N HIS A 78 -5.87 3.06 9.20
CA HIS A 78 -5.19 4.25 8.72
C HIS A 78 -4.87 5.23 9.87
N ALA A 79 -5.84 5.54 10.73
CA ALA A 79 -5.63 6.44 11.86
C ALA A 79 -4.58 5.91 12.85
N ASN A 80 -4.56 4.60 13.11
CA ASN A 80 -3.56 3.98 13.96
C ASN A 80 -2.18 3.94 13.30
N PHE A 81 -2.12 3.71 11.99
CA PHE A 81 -0.89 3.80 11.22
C PHE A 81 -0.27 5.19 11.30
N VAL A 82 -1.04 6.25 11.06
CA VAL A 82 -0.58 7.65 11.19
C VAL A 82 -0.10 7.94 12.62
N ARG A 83 -0.83 7.47 13.63
CA ARG A 83 -0.42 7.63 15.02
C ARG A 83 0.89 6.92 15.32
N TRP A 84 1.04 5.67 14.83
CA TRP A 84 2.27 4.91 14.99
C TRP A 84 3.46 5.59 14.30
N LEU A 85 3.29 6.07 13.06
CA LEU A 85 4.31 6.85 12.37
C LEU A 85 4.78 8.04 13.22
N GLY A 86 3.85 8.73 13.90
CA GLY A 86 4.16 9.85 14.80
C GLY A 86 4.98 9.47 16.05
N THR A 87 5.09 8.18 16.37
CA THR A 87 5.95 7.68 17.46
C THR A 87 7.38 7.37 17.02
N LEU A 88 7.65 7.35 15.70
CA LEU A 88 8.96 7.02 15.18
C LEU A 88 9.96 8.13 15.45
N SER A 89 11.08 7.76 16.04
CA SER A 89 12.21 8.68 16.23
C SER A 89 13.00 8.78 14.93
N ILE A 90 13.18 10.00 14.45
CA ILE A 90 14.00 10.25 13.26
C ILE A 90 15.47 10.34 13.72
N PRO A 91 16.35 9.48 13.20
CA PRO A 91 17.76 9.51 13.57
C PRO A 91 18.40 10.82 13.10
N THR A 92 19.22 11.43 13.95
CA THR A 92 19.97 12.65 13.63
C THR A 92 21.36 12.36 13.09
N GLN A 93 21.80 11.11 13.18
CA GLN A 93 23.08 10.63 12.66
C GLN A 93 22.89 9.23 12.05
N ALA A 94 23.50 9.00 10.89
CA ALA A 94 23.55 7.67 10.29
C ALA A 94 24.74 6.90 10.86
N HIS A 95 24.52 5.66 11.33
CA HIS A 95 25.60 4.76 11.75
C HIS A 95 26.46 4.31 10.56
N SER A 96 25.81 4.09 9.40
CA SER A 96 26.45 3.74 8.13
C SER A 96 25.79 4.58 7.04
N PRO A 97 26.34 5.78 6.76
CA PRO A 97 25.76 6.64 5.73
C PRO A 97 25.96 6.02 4.34
N ILE A 98 24.95 6.09 3.51
CA ILE A 98 25.03 5.72 2.09
C ILE A 98 25.85 6.82 1.40
N ARG A 99 26.99 6.43 0.85
CA ARG A 99 28.02 7.39 0.37
C ARG A 99 27.68 8.01 -0.98
N CYS A 100 26.92 7.31 -1.81
CA CYS A 100 26.53 7.77 -3.14
C CYS A 100 25.33 8.75 -3.12
N ILE A 101 24.75 9.08 -1.96
CA ILE A 101 23.68 10.08 -1.88
C ILE A 101 24.24 11.49 -2.11
N ASP A 102 23.88 12.12 -3.23
CA ASP A 102 24.08 13.55 -3.46
C ASP A 102 22.89 14.35 -2.88
N PRO A 103 23.10 15.24 -1.90
CA PRO A 103 22.02 16.07 -1.34
C PRO A 103 21.29 16.95 -2.37
N ARG A 104 21.89 17.18 -3.54
CA ARG A 104 21.32 17.99 -4.63
C ARG A 104 20.46 17.16 -5.57
N ALA A 105 20.47 15.81 -5.46
CA ALA A 105 19.66 14.93 -6.28
C ALA A 105 18.16 15.20 -6.09
N ARG A 106 17.36 14.72 -7.01
CA ARG A 106 15.90 14.63 -6.85
C ARG A 106 15.56 13.32 -6.16
N PHE A 107 14.77 13.40 -5.11
CA PHE A 107 14.37 12.22 -4.34
C PHE A 107 12.88 11.99 -4.51
N LEU A 108 12.50 10.80 -5.00
CA LEU A 108 11.15 10.26 -4.86
C LEU A 108 11.15 9.36 -3.63
N ASN A 109 10.51 9.82 -2.56
CA ASN A 109 10.53 9.14 -1.28
C ASN A 109 9.17 8.50 -1.00
N PHE A 110 9.17 7.18 -0.87
CA PHE A 110 7.98 6.39 -0.52
C PHE A 110 7.76 6.30 0.99
N ASN A 111 8.77 6.67 1.79
CA ASN A 111 8.63 6.73 3.24
C ASN A 111 8.00 8.05 3.70
N TYR A 112 7.33 7.99 4.84
CA TYR A 112 6.58 9.10 5.42
C TYR A 112 7.42 10.02 6.31
N THR A 113 8.67 9.63 6.63
CA THR A 113 9.54 10.35 7.56
C THR A 113 10.57 11.20 6.82
N PRO A 114 10.95 12.39 7.32
CA PRO A 114 11.94 13.26 6.71
C PRO A 114 13.39 12.77 6.96
N THR A 115 13.63 11.46 6.91
CA THR A 115 14.94 10.87 7.19
C THR A 115 16.01 11.33 6.21
N ILE A 116 15.69 11.43 4.91
CA ILE A 116 16.62 11.90 3.87
C ILE A 116 17.05 13.33 4.14
N GLN A 117 16.11 14.22 4.44
CA GLN A 117 16.39 15.60 4.74
C GLN A 117 17.23 15.73 6.00
N THR A 118 16.92 14.94 7.03
CA THR A 118 17.60 15.00 8.34
C THR A 118 19.03 14.47 8.28
N LEU A 119 19.25 13.35 7.59
CA LEU A 119 20.56 12.68 7.59
C LEU A 119 21.49 13.18 6.49
N TYR A 120 20.95 13.56 5.32
CA TYR A 120 21.73 13.87 4.13
C TYR A 120 21.54 15.31 3.63
N GLY A 121 20.64 16.09 4.24
CA GLY A 121 20.38 17.47 3.82
C GLY A 121 19.69 17.59 2.47
N GLY A 122 19.00 16.54 2.00
CA GLY A 122 18.29 16.55 0.73
C GLY A 122 17.27 17.67 0.63
N ALA A 123 17.41 18.55 -0.37
CA ALA A 123 16.55 19.71 -0.55
C ALA A 123 15.33 19.43 -1.45
N ASN A 124 15.49 18.50 -2.41
CA ASN A 124 14.49 18.19 -3.44
C ASN A 124 13.85 16.83 -3.17
N VAL A 125 13.13 16.70 -2.06
CA VAL A 125 12.47 15.43 -1.67
C VAL A 125 10.97 15.54 -1.87
N LEU A 126 10.44 14.73 -2.79
CA LEU A 126 9.01 14.50 -2.95
C LEU A 126 8.62 13.26 -2.14
N HIS A 127 7.86 13.44 -1.07
CA HIS A 127 7.19 12.35 -0.36
C HIS A 127 5.90 12.00 -1.09
N ILE A 128 5.95 10.97 -1.94
CA ILE A 128 4.85 10.67 -2.87
C ILE A 128 3.57 10.20 -2.15
N HIS A 129 3.72 9.58 -0.99
CA HIS A 129 2.64 9.11 -0.13
C HIS A 129 2.35 10.03 1.07
N GLY A 130 2.88 11.25 1.03
CA GLY A 130 2.75 12.21 2.13
C GLY A 130 3.90 12.14 3.13
N SER A 131 3.98 13.15 3.99
CA SER A 131 5.06 13.32 4.97
C SER A 131 4.55 13.77 6.31
N LEU A 132 5.07 13.20 7.39
CA LEU A 132 4.81 13.65 8.76
C LEU A 132 5.40 15.04 9.07
N ALA A 133 6.39 15.48 8.30
CA ALA A 133 6.97 16.82 8.47
C ALA A 133 6.07 17.93 7.91
N ASP A 134 5.11 17.58 7.07
CA ASP A 134 4.14 18.52 6.49
C ASP A 134 2.76 18.27 7.10
N THR A 135 2.31 19.20 7.96
CA THR A 135 1.01 19.12 8.65
C THR A 135 -0.20 19.20 7.71
N GLY A 136 0.00 19.66 6.47
CA GLY A 136 -1.01 19.68 5.41
C GLY A 136 -1.02 18.43 4.53
N SER A 137 -0.03 17.55 4.70
CA SER A 137 0.12 16.36 3.88
C SER A 137 -0.84 15.25 4.31
N GLN A 138 -1.57 14.71 3.34
CA GLN A 138 -2.37 13.52 3.55
C GLN A 138 -1.46 12.28 3.43
N ILE A 139 -1.42 11.47 4.48
CA ILE A 139 -0.74 10.18 4.45
C ILE A 139 -1.58 9.20 3.63
N VAL A 140 -0.97 8.56 2.65
CA VAL A 140 -1.60 7.59 1.76
C VAL A 140 -1.14 6.19 2.12
N LEU A 141 -2.08 5.30 2.39
CA LEU A 141 -1.87 3.86 2.64
C LEU A 141 -3.04 3.12 2.01
N GLY A 142 -2.77 2.12 1.19
CA GLY A 142 -3.84 1.34 0.57
C GLY A 142 -3.40 0.50 -0.62
N HIS A 143 -4.34 -0.26 -1.19
CA HIS A 143 -4.13 -1.14 -2.33
C HIS A 143 -4.14 -0.39 -3.68
N GLY A 144 -3.63 -1.07 -4.73
CA GLY A 144 -3.36 -0.46 -6.03
C GLY A 144 -4.48 -0.56 -7.07
N TRP A 145 -5.43 -1.50 -6.95
CA TRP A 145 -6.46 -1.63 -7.98
C TRP A 145 -7.56 -0.58 -7.84
N THR A 146 -8.08 -0.13 -8.99
CA THR A 146 -9.12 0.92 -9.01
C THR A 146 -10.47 0.36 -8.61
N PRO A 147 -11.14 0.90 -7.59
CA PRO A 147 -12.51 0.52 -7.23
C PRO A 147 -13.45 0.65 -8.44
N GLY A 148 -14.25 -0.38 -8.70
CA GLY A 148 -15.13 -0.47 -9.86
C GLY A 148 -14.49 -1.05 -11.13
N ALA A 149 -13.19 -1.34 -11.14
CA ALA A 149 -12.53 -2.11 -12.21
C ALA A 149 -12.83 -3.62 -12.09
N LYS A 150 -13.15 -4.10 -10.90
CA LYS A 150 -13.64 -5.46 -10.61
C LYS A 150 -15.17 -5.40 -10.43
N ASP A 151 -15.81 -6.55 -10.52
CA ASP A 151 -17.25 -6.69 -10.23
C ASP A 151 -17.55 -6.14 -8.83
N ARG A 152 -18.42 -5.15 -8.76
CA ARG A 152 -18.84 -4.57 -7.48
C ARG A 152 -19.76 -5.55 -6.76
N TRP A 153 -19.67 -5.56 -5.44
CA TRP A 153 -20.56 -6.36 -4.61
C TRP A 153 -22.01 -5.93 -4.77
N GLU A 154 -22.28 -4.63 -4.93
CA GLU A 154 -23.64 -4.15 -5.17
C GLU A 154 -24.26 -4.64 -6.50
N ASP A 155 -23.46 -5.02 -7.51
CA ASP A 155 -23.94 -5.58 -8.77
C ASP A 155 -24.53 -7.00 -8.59
N ARG A 156 -24.32 -7.63 -7.42
CA ARG A 156 -24.91 -8.92 -7.04
C ARG A 156 -26.28 -8.78 -6.40
N ILE A 157 -26.77 -7.55 -6.16
CA ILE A 157 -28.07 -7.28 -5.56
C ILE A 157 -29.15 -7.50 -6.62
N ASP A 158 -30.11 -8.37 -6.32
CA ASP A 158 -31.29 -8.66 -7.14
C ASP A 158 -32.59 -8.50 -6.34
N GLU A 159 -33.74 -8.85 -6.96
CA GLU A 159 -35.09 -8.71 -6.36
C GLU A 159 -35.30 -9.61 -5.13
N ASP A 160 -34.56 -10.73 -5.05
CA ASP A 160 -34.64 -11.71 -3.96
C ASP A 160 -33.61 -11.45 -2.84
N THR A 161 -32.71 -10.50 -3.04
CA THR A 161 -31.66 -10.21 -2.06
C THR A 161 -32.25 -9.57 -0.80
N ASP A 162 -31.95 -10.15 0.37
CA ASP A 162 -32.33 -9.57 1.67
C ASP A 162 -31.73 -8.15 1.79
N THR A 163 -32.55 -7.19 2.19
CA THR A 163 -32.13 -5.77 2.29
C THR A 163 -30.94 -5.55 3.22
N ARG A 164 -30.80 -6.37 4.27
CA ARG A 164 -29.67 -6.35 5.20
C ARG A 164 -28.39 -6.84 4.52
N VAL A 165 -28.48 -7.91 3.71
CA VAL A 165 -27.38 -8.44 2.91
C VAL A 165 -26.95 -7.41 1.85
N ALA A 166 -27.92 -6.76 1.20
CA ALA A 166 -27.67 -5.67 0.26
C ALA A 166 -26.91 -4.50 0.91
N GLY A 167 -27.24 -4.17 2.18
CA GLY A 167 -26.48 -3.21 2.98
C GLY A 167 -25.03 -3.65 3.19
N GLY A 168 -24.83 -4.93 3.53
CA GLY A 168 -23.50 -5.52 3.69
C GLY A 168 -22.64 -5.46 2.42
N TYR A 169 -23.22 -5.72 1.24
CA TYR A 169 -22.51 -5.63 -0.04
C TYR A 169 -22.02 -4.20 -0.31
N ARG A 170 -22.84 -3.19 -0.02
CA ARG A 170 -22.39 -1.79 -0.15
C ARG A 170 -21.28 -1.43 0.82
N LEU A 171 -21.30 -1.97 2.04
CA LEU A 171 -20.21 -1.77 3.00
C LEU A 171 -18.90 -2.39 2.51
N ILE A 172 -18.93 -3.53 1.83
CA ILE A 172 -17.75 -4.15 1.21
C ILE A 172 -17.19 -3.26 0.09
N ASP A 173 -18.03 -2.73 -0.80
CA ASP A 173 -17.60 -1.79 -1.83
C ASP A 173 -17.02 -0.50 -1.24
N GLU A 174 -17.59 -0.05 -0.13
CA GLU A 174 -17.08 1.10 0.62
C GLU A 174 -15.70 0.83 1.23
N TYR A 175 -15.43 -0.40 1.71
CA TYR A 175 -14.11 -0.81 2.18
C TYR A 175 -13.06 -0.62 1.09
N PHE A 176 -13.27 -1.18 -0.09
CA PHE A 176 -12.33 -1.08 -1.20
C PHE A 176 -12.13 0.38 -1.66
N SER A 177 -13.17 1.19 -1.59
CA SER A 177 -13.06 2.62 -1.90
C SER A 177 -12.24 3.39 -0.86
N LYS A 178 -12.37 3.06 0.42
CA LYS A 178 -11.65 3.70 1.53
C LYS A 178 -10.19 3.27 1.64
N THR A 179 -9.86 2.09 1.16
CA THR A 179 -8.50 1.52 1.21
C THR A 179 -7.76 1.63 -0.13
N PHE A 180 -8.36 2.28 -1.12
CA PHE A 180 -7.74 2.52 -2.43
C PHE A 180 -6.65 3.60 -2.38
N LYS A 181 -5.50 3.31 -3.00
CA LYS A 181 -4.41 4.27 -3.24
C LYS A 181 -4.58 4.90 -4.63
N PRO A 182 -4.97 6.17 -4.75
CA PRO A 182 -5.25 6.81 -6.03
C PRO A 182 -3.96 7.23 -6.75
N THR A 183 -3.14 6.25 -7.17
CA THR A 183 -1.81 6.45 -7.76
C THR A 183 -1.85 7.38 -8.98
N ALA A 184 -2.84 7.24 -9.86
CA ALA A 184 -2.99 8.09 -11.05
C ALA A 184 -3.21 9.57 -10.69
N GLU A 185 -4.02 9.86 -9.67
CA GLU A 185 -4.24 11.23 -9.19
C GLU A 185 -3.00 11.79 -8.49
N ILE A 186 -2.29 10.94 -7.72
CA ILE A 186 -1.05 11.33 -7.05
C ILE A 186 0.01 11.69 -8.09
N ILE A 187 0.18 10.89 -9.14
CA ILE A 187 1.08 11.17 -10.27
C ILE A 187 0.69 12.50 -10.94
N GLN A 188 -0.59 12.70 -11.22
CA GLN A 188 -1.06 13.94 -11.87
C GLN A 188 -0.81 15.19 -11.02
N ARG A 189 -1.01 15.10 -9.70
CA ARG A 189 -0.71 16.21 -8.77
C ARG A 189 0.78 16.54 -8.75
N ASN A 190 1.63 15.54 -8.92
CA ASN A 190 3.10 15.65 -8.89
C ASN A 190 3.75 15.63 -10.28
N ARG A 191 2.99 15.91 -11.36
CA ARG A 191 3.46 15.83 -12.74
C ARG A 191 4.74 16.62 -13.03
N GLN A 192 4.97 17.73 -12.30
CA GLN A 192 6.17 18.55 -12.47
C GLN A 192 7.45 17.83 -12.03
N PHE A 193 7.38 16.99 -11.00
CA PHE A 193 8.50 16.15 -10.59
C PHE A 193 8.90 15.20 -11.72
N PHE A 194 7.93 14.46 -12.27
CA PHE A 194 8.18 13.50 -13.36
C PHE A 194 8.68 14.21 -14.64
N ALA A 195 8.05 15.31 -15.03
CA ALA A 195 8.47 16.08 -16.20
C ALA A 195 9.89 16.68 -16.07
N GLY A 196 10.39 16.80 -14.86
CA GLY A 196 11.75 17.26 -14.59
C GLY A 196 12.83 16.18 -14.72
N LEU A 197 12.50 14.92 -15.08
CA LEU A 197 13.48 13.83 -15.09
C LEU A 197 14.32 13.72 -16.38
N GLY A 198 14.07 14.56 -17.38
CA GLY A 198 14.73 14.49 -18.69
C GLY A 198 16.25 14.79 -18.71
N ASP A 199 16.84 15.24 -17.60
CA ASP A 199 18.28 15.49 -17.46
C ASP A 199 18.95 14.51 -16.49
N VAL A 200 18.26 13.46 -16.04
CA VAL A 200 18.77 12.44 -15.13
C VAL A 200 19.68 11.48 -15.89
N SER A 201 20.87 11.22 -15.38
CA SER A 201 21.85 10.28 -15.94
C SER A 201 21.93 8.97 -15.17
N GLU A 202 21.55 8.97 -13.90
CA GLU A 202 21.63 7.80 -13.01
C GLU A 202 20.41 7.75 -12.10
N VAL A 203 19.89 6.57 -11.85
CA VAL A 203 18.79 6.32 -10.90
C VAL A 203 19.25 5.32 -9.85
N TYR A 204 19.05 5.70 -8.59
CA TYR A 204 19.32 4.83 -7.45
C TYR A 204 18.02 4.48 -6.72
N ILE A 205 17.78 3.19 -6.50
CA ILE A 205 16.64 2.69 -5.72
C ILE A 205 17.17 2.08 -4.42
N PHE A 206 16.85 2.73 -3.29
CA PHE A 206 17.32 2.29 -1.99
C PHE A 206 16.18 1.81 -1.11
N GLY A 207 16.28 0.55 -0.62
CA GLY A 207 15.37 -0.01 0.36
C GLY A 207 13.90 -0.09 -0.10
N HIS A 208 13.66 -0.15 -1.41
CA HIS A 208 12.33 -0.29 -2.00
C HIS A 208 12.19 -1.66 -2.66
N GLY A 209 11.11 -2.38 -2.34
CA GLY A 209 10.85 -3.73 -2.85
C GLY A 209 10.24 -3.79 -4.25
N LEU A 210 10.00 -2.64 -4.89
CA LEU A 210 9.31 -2.52 -6.20
C LEU A 210 7.93 -3.20 -6.18
N ALA A 211 7.16 -2.98 -5.11
CA ALA A 211 5.84 -3.55 -4.95
C ALA A 211 4.90 -3.12 -6.10
N GLU A 212 4.00 -4.02 -6.51
CA GLU A 212 3.05 -3.81 -7.60
C GLU A 212 2.20 -2.54 -7.41
N VAL A 213 1.79 -2.26 -6.18
CA VAL A 213 1.01 -1.05 -5.83
C VAL A 213 1.74 0.25 -6.17
N ASP A 214 3.07 0.23 -6.20
CA ASP A 214 3.92 1.38 -6.52
C ASP A 214 4.47 1.37 -7.95
N ALA A 215 4.26 0.27 -8.69
CA ALA A 215 4.71 0.13 -10.10
C ALA A 215 4.29 1.32 -11.00
N PRO A 216 3.09 1.93 -10.86
CA PRO A 216 2.69 3.07 -11.70
C PRO A 216 3.62 4.29 -11.58
N TYR A 217 4.26 4.50 -10.42
CA TYR A 217 5.20 5.62 -10.24
C TYR A 217 6.48 5.39 -11.05
N PHE A 218 7.01 4.18 -11.03
CA PHE A 218 8.19 3.79 -11.80
C PHE A 218 7.91 3.79 -13.30
N ALA A 219 6.76 3.25 -13.72
CA ALA A 219 6.32 3.33 -15.10
C ALA A 219 6.25 4.80 -15.57
N LYS A 220 5.75 5.70 -14.71
CA LYS A 220 5.73 7.12 -15.02
C LYS A 220 7.11 7.76 -15.07
N MET A 221 8.06 7.32 -14.25
CA MET A 221 9.46 7.77 -14.35
C MET A 221 10.06 7.37 -15.69
N LEU A 222 9.86 6.13 -16.13
CA LEU A 222 10.39 5.61 -17.41
C LEU A 222 9.91 6.40 -18.63
N GLU A 223 8.71 7.00 -18.58
CA GLU A 223 8.22 7.85 -19.69
C GLU A 223 9.04 9.15 -19.88
N TYR A 224 9.71 9.63 -18.83
CA TYR A 224 10.42 10.92 -18.81
C TYR A 224 11.94 10.79 -18.70
N LEU A 225 12.43 9.65 -18.26
CA LEU A 225 13.87 9.41 -18.17
C LEU A 225 14.48 9.28 -19.58
N PRO A 226 15.73 9.78 -19.79
CA PRO A 226 16.45 9.55 -21.04
C PRO A 226 16.67 8.06 -21.30
N GLU A 227 16.77 7.69 -22.58
CA GLU A 227 17.23 6.35 -22.96
C GLU A 227 18.65 6.11 -22.44
N GLY A 228 18.92 4.89 -21.97
CA GLY A 228 20.27 4.48 -21.53
C GLY A 228 20.67 5.00 -20.14
N VAL A 229 19.73 5.43 -19.31
CA VAL A 229 20.00 5.78 -17.89
C VAL A 229 20.47 4.55 -17.13
N ASP A 230 21.57 4.69 -16.39
CA ASP A 230 22.08 3.65 -15.51
C ASP A 230 21.26 3.55 -14.23
N TRP A 231 20.98 2.31 -13.78
CA TRP A 231 20.22 2.04 -12.58
C TRP A 231 21.07 1.31 -11.55
N THR A 232 20.97 1.72 -10.30
CA THR A 232 21.50 0.97 -9.15
C THR A 232 20.34 0.63 -8.22
N ILE A 233 20.07 -0.66 -8.03
CA ILE A 233 19.00 -1.14 -7.16
C ILE A 233 19.60 -1.86 -5.97
N SER A 234 19.31 -1.36 -4.77
CA SER A 234 19.76 -2.00 -3.56
C SER A 234 18.84 -3.14 -3.14
N TYR A 235 19.42 -4.21 -2.61
CA TYR A 235 18.69 -5.31 -2.00
C TYR A 235 19.23 -5.62 -0.60
N TYR A 236 18.42 -6.33 0.17
CA TYR A 236 18.77 -6.84 1.50
C TYR A 236 18.56 -8.35 1.52
N GLY A 237 19.43 -9.09 2.19
CA GLY A 237 19.33 -10.54 2.26
C GLY A 237 20.23 -11.25 1.25
N GLY A 238 19.81 -12.40 0.73
CA GLY A 238 20.57 -13.23 -0.20
C GLY A 238 20.08 -13.14 -1.63
N ASP A 239 20.54 -14.09 -2.45
CA ASP A 239 20.24 -14.18 -3.88
C ASP A 239 18.74 -14.24 -4.17
N ARG A 240 17.94 -14.91 -3.32
CA ARG A 240 16.48 -15.00 -3.46
C ARG A 240 15.81 -13.61 -3.43
N GLU A 241 16.25 -12.73 -2.52
CA GLU A 241 15.68 -11.37 -2.45
C GLU A 241 16.10 -10.52 -3.65
N ARG A 242 17.34 -10.71 -4.11
CA ARG A 242 17.80 -10.09 -5.34
C ARG A 242 16.96 -10.54 -6.54
N GLU A 243 16.71 -11.85 -6.69
CA GLU A 243 15.89 -12.42 -7.78
C GLU A 243 14.46 -11.87 -7.76
N LYS A 244 13.85 -11.71 -6.57
CA LYS A 244 12.52 -11.08 -6.45
C LYS A 244 12.52 -9.64 -6.97
N ILE A 245 13.48 -8.82 -6.54
CA ILE A 245 13.59 -7.43 -6.98
C ILE A 245 13.87 -7.34 -8.48
N GLU A 246 14.70 -8.23 -9.02
CA GLU A 246 14.98 -8.33 -10.45
C GLU A 246 13.69 -8.65 -11.24
N ALA A 247 12.90 -9.62 -10.78
CA ALA A 247 11.62 -9.96 -11.39
C ALA A 247 10.65 -8.75 -11.38
N SER A 248 10.51 -8.06 -10.24
CA SER A 248 9.67 -6.86 -10.14
C SER A 248 10.18 -5.73 -11.07
N ALA A 249 11.50 -5.55 -11.20
CA ALA A 249 12.08 -4.57 -12.10
C ALA A 249 11.74 -4.88 -13.58
N ILE A 250 11.77 -6.16 -13.97
CA ILE A 250 11.37 -6.62 -15.31
C ILE A 250 9.88 -6.33 -15.55
N GLU A 251 9.00 -6.65 -14.59
CA GLU A 251 7.55 -6.42 -14.69
C GLU A 251 7.20 -4.93 -14.84
N ILE A 252 7.94 -4.06 -14.18
CA ILE A 252 7.79 -2.60 -14.30
C ILE A 252 8.31 -2.09 -15.65
N GLY A 253 9.21 -2.83 -16.32
CA GLY A 253 9.84 -2.45 -17.57
C GLY A 253 11.16 -1.70 -17.40
N ILE A 254 11.83 -1.81 -16.24
CA ILE A 254 13.18 -1.28 -16.04
C ILE A 254 14.16 -2.10 -16.87
N PRO A 255 14.99 -1.47 -17.73
CA PRO A 255 15.93 -2.20 -18.61
C PRO A 255 17.04 -2.85 -17.77
N THR A 256 16.90 -4.14 -17.49
CA THR A 256 17.78 -4.87 -16.54
C THR A 256 19.22 -4.97 -17.00
N GLU A 257 19.50 -4.83 -18.29
CA GLU A 257 20.85 -4.72 -18.85
C GLU A 257 21.60 -3.45 -18.40
N LEU A 258 20.88 -2.44 -17.91
CA LEU A 258 21.40 -1.20 -17.34
C LEU A 258 21.33 -1.17 -15.82
N VAL A 259 20.97 -2.30 -15.18
CA VAL A 259 20.81 -2.38 -13.73
C VAL A 259 22.01 -3.00 -13.05
N HIS A 260 22.56 -2.27 -12.08
CA HIS A 260 23.52 -2.79 -11.11
C HIS A 260 22.82 -3.10 -9.79
N PHE A 261 22.83 -4.38 -9.38
CA PHE A 261 22.30 -4.80 -8.09
C PHE A 261 23.40 -4.78 -7.02
N ALA A 262 23.17 -4.09 -5.91
CA ALA A 262 24.14 -3.95 -4.84
C ALA A 262 23.53 -4.11 -3.46
N PHE A 263 24.31 -4.54 -2.48
CA PHE A 263 23.89 -4.43 -1.09
C PHE A 263 23.88 -2.97 -0.66
N LEU A 264 22.83 -2.55 0.05
CA LEU A 264 22.72 -1.17 0.54
C LEU A 264 23.94 -0.73 1.39
N ARG A 265 24.54 -1.68 2.13
CA ARG A 265 25.72 -1.43 2.97
C ARG A 265 26.99 -1.15 2.18
N ASP A 266 27.04 -1.52 0.91
CA ASP A 266 28.24 -1.39 0.04
C ASP A 266 28.19 -0.10 -0.79
N LEU A 267 27.06 0.64 -0.72
CA LEU A 267 26.80 1.93 -1.38
C LEU A 267 27.05 3.10 -0.41
#